data_b59a3fb12a0ab5565cd1099f713fd1c9
#
_entry.id   b59a3fb12a0ab5565cd1099f713fd1c9
#
_cell.length_a   1.000
_cell.length_b   1.000
_cell.length_c   1.000
_cell.angle_alpha   90.00
_cell.angle_beta   90.00
_cell.angle_gamma   90.00
#
_symmetry.space_group_name_H-M   'P 1'
#
loop_
_entity.id
_entity.type
_entity.pdbx_description
1 polymer ?
#
loop_
_entity_poly.entity_id
_entity_poly.type
_entity_poly.pdbx_seq_one_letter_code
_entity_poly.pdbx_strand_id
1 'polypeptide(L)'
;MSGKRVLALYAAVLLGFAVVLCRLYFLAENHTYAARAEAQSTVRLSLPARRGSFYDHSGLLLTGLETRYLALCFPGENNYTRLYAFTDSAGQALLYRNRNRSAPFLLEVDRDLSARGIRCFATARRCAEVPLCQHLIGYLDAEGRGIAGLEKALDSQLAGTKEHDTLVCAVTAQGRLRAGETPQLTRQDSSAVGVQLTISRPVQRAAEAVAADTMTSGCILVLDTATAAVRASVSVPGYDLDDLAASLDAPDSPFLNRALESYAVGSVFKPVLAAAALEQGILPEYKCTGAVVVDGQIFRCAGGVPHGTVDMTAALEKSCNGYFIRLGQQLGAETFLQMSRQLGFGQEVPVAGALHADAGKLPSAGELAQSGQLANFSFGQGGLLASPVQIAAMMNTIASGGVYRTPFFVCGSVDETDGTPLETLAHPQSRRVMSAENAALLRKMLQQVVEEGTAQDAAWLEEGAGGKTGTAQTGQFTPDGTERKNLWFAGFYPAQQPRYTIVVLQDGQVSTEHSSAAIFARLCAMLDLLA
;
A
#
# COMPACT_ATOMS: atom_id res chain seq x y z
N MET A 1 -83.99 5.47 -50.80
CA MET A 1 -83.04 4.35 -50.55
C MET A 1 -83.81 3.16 -50.00
N SER A 2 -83.61 1.93 -50.57
CA SER A 2 -84.32 0.78 -50.05
C SER A 2 -83.79 0.42 -48.64
N GLY A 3 -84.72 0.07 -47.72
CA GLY A 3 -84.39 -0.23 -46.30
C GLY A 3 -83.28 -1.27 -46.13
N LYS A 4 -83.08 -2.14 -47.12
CA LYS A 4 -81.94 -3.11 -47.20
C LYS A 4 -80.56 -2.45 -47.32
N ARG A 5 -80.46 -1.32 -48.05
CA ARG A 5 -79.23 -0.59 -48.19
C ARG A 5 -78.86 0.16 -46.93
N VAL A 6 -79.83 0.68 -46.22
CA VAL A 6 -79.62 1.35 -44.93
C VAL A 6 -79.16 0.34 -43.86
N LEU A 7 -79.76 -0.82 -43.82
CA LEU A 7 -79.42 -1.90 -42.92
C LEU A 7 -78.02 -2.44 -43.20
N ALA A 8 -77.64 -2.59 -44.51
CA ALA A 8 -76.28 -3.01 -44.89
C ALA A 8 -75.21 -1.97 -44.49
N LEU A 9 -75.54 -0.66 -44.64
CA LEU A 9 -74.61 0.41 -44.22
C LEU A 9 -74.42 0.40 -42.69
N TYR A 10 -75.52 0.21 -41.94
CA TYR A 10 -75.51 0.13 -40.48
C TYR A 10 -74.66 -1.07 -40.01
N ALA A 11 -74.86 -2.25 -40.63
CA ALA A 11 -74.10 -3.45 -40.31
C ALA A 11 -72.62 -3.26 -40.61
N ALA A 12 -72.23 -2.59 -41.73
CA ALA A 12 -70.85 -2.28 -42.07
C ALA A 12 -70.23 -1.33 -41.05
N VAL A 13 -70.95 -0.31 -40.57
CA VAL A 13 -70.44 0.61 -39.54
C VAL A 13 -70.21 -0.10 -38.20
N LEU A 14 -71.19 -0.97 -37.80
CA LEU A 14 -71.08 -1.78 -36.57
C LEU A 14 -69.88 -2.74 -36.66
N LEU A 15 -69.69 -3.38 -37.80
CA LEU A 15 -68.52 -4.27 -38.02
C LEU A 15 -67.19 -3.48 -37.94
N GLY A 16 -67.15 -2.29 -38.55
CA GLY A 16 -66.01 -1.39 -38.42
C GLY A 16 -65.69 -1.00 -36.97
N PHE A 17 -66.73 -0.67 -36.20
CA PHE A 17 -66.59 -0.39 -34.77
C PHE A 17 -66.11 -1.63 -33.98
N ALA A 18 -66.65 -2.80 -34.27
CA ALA A 18 -66.22 -4.06 -33.65
C ALA A 18 -64.73 -4.34 -33.91
N VAL A 19 -64.26 -4.16 -35.17
CA VAL A 19 -62.84 -4.32 -35.54
C VAL A 19 -61.96 -3.32 -34.79
N VAL A 20 -62.38 -2.06 -34.67
CA VAL A 20 -61.63 -1.04 -33.90
C VAL A 20 -61.58 -1.40 -32.42
N LEU A 21 -62.71 -1.82 -31.82
CA LEU A 21 -62.74 -2.26 -30.43
C LEU A 21 -61.87 -3.49 -30.18
N CYS A 22 -61.92 -4.49 -31.04
CA CYS A 22 -61.04 -5.67 -30.97
C CYS A 22 -59.56 -5.26 -31.06
N ARG A 23 -59.26 -4.31 -31.95
CA ARG A 23 -57.88 -3.79 -32.09
C ARG A 23 -57.42 -3.03 -30.87
N LEU A 24 -58.29 -2.18 -30.30
CA LEU A 24 -58.00 -1.45 -29.05
C LEU A 24 -57.83 -2.40 -27.89
N TYR A 25 -58.70 -3.41 -27.76
CA TYR A 25 -58.57 -4.47 -26.74
C TYR A 25 -57.22 -5.21 -26.89
N PHE A 26 -56.86 -5.62 -28.10
CA PHE A 26 -55.59 -6.30 -28.36
C PHE A 26 -54.38 -5.42 -28.06
N LEU A 27 -54.48 -4.12 -28.34
CA LEU A 27 -53.43 -3.17 -28.01
C LEU A 27 -53.31 -2.93 -26.49
N ALA A 28 -54.45 -2.91 -25.76
CA ALA A 28 -54.48 -2.71 -24.33
C ALA A 28 -53.94 -3.93 -23.56
N GLU A 29 -54.23 -5.16 -24.05
CA GLU A 29 -53.74 -6.40 -23.44
C GLU A 29 -52.27 -6.73 -23.83
N ASN A 30 -51.75 -6.08 -24.82
CA ASN A 30 -50.42 -6.41 -25.33
C ASN A 30 -49.33 -5.76 -24.46
N HIS A 31 -48.91 -6.50 -23.44
CA HIS A 31 -47.83 -6.09 -22.50
C HIS A 31 -46.54 -5.67 -23.21
N THR A 32 -46.28 -6.09 -24.45
CA THR A 32 -45.09 -5.70 -25.20
C THR A 32 -45.07 -4.21 -25.56
N TYR A 33 -46.21 -3.60 -25.83
CA TYR A 33 -46.34 -2.15 -26.10
C TYR A 33 -46.22 -1.36 -24.81
N ALA A 34 -46.79 -1.82 -23.72
CA ALA A 34 -46.66 -1.21 -22.39
C ALA A 34 -45.20 -1.25 -21.94
N ALA A 35 -44.54 -2.40 -22.06
CA ALA A 35 -43.12 -2.53 -21.73
C ALA A 35 -42.19 -1.64 -22.60
N ARG A 36 -42.49 -1.51 -23.92
CA ARG A 36 -41.76 -0.58 -24.80
C ARG A 36 -42.00 0.88 -24.43
N ALA A 37 -43.22 1.27 -24.10
CA ALA A 37 -43.55 2.62 -23.67
C ALA A 37 -42.85 2.96 -22.33
N GLU A 38 -42.82 2.00 -21.39
CA GLU A 38 -42.09 2.13 -20.14
C GLU A 38 -40.59 2.24 -20.37
N ALA A 39 -40.01 1.41 -21.22
CA ALA A 39 -38.60 1.46 -21.59
C ALA A 39 -38.21 2.80 -22.23
N GLN A 40 -39.11 3.40 -23.05
CA GLN A 40 -38.90 4.72 -23.68
C GLN A 40 -39.08 5.88 -22.72
N SER A 41 -39.89 5.72 -21.66
CA SER A 41 -40.15 6.75 -20.64
C SER A 41 -39.33 6.59 -19.39
N THR A 42 -38.38 5.65 -19.38
CA THR A 42 -37.53 5.37 -18.21
C THR A 42 -36.06 5.50 -18.59
N VAL A 43 -35.31 6.28 -17.80
CA VAL A 43 -33.85 6.35 -17.87
C VAL A 43 -33.25 5.71 -16.64
N ARG A 44 -32.32 4.82 -16.85
CA ARG A 44 -31.55 4.15 -15.79
C ARG A 44 -30.15 4.77 -15.73
N LEU A 45 -29.79 5.25 -14.55
CA LEU A 45 -28.46 5.79 -14.27
C LEU A 45 -27.78 4.86 -13.26
N SER A 46 -26.66 4.30 -13.65
CA SER A 46 -25.86 3.48 -12.72
C SER A 46 -25.12 4.40 -11.77
N LEU A 47 -25.24 4.13 -10.47
CA LEU A 47 -24.36 4.70 -9.47
C LEU A 47 -22.99 3.98 -9.53
N PRO A 48 -21.92 4.59 -9.04
CA PRO A 48 -20.64 3.90 -8.93
C PRO A 48 -20.82 2.56 -8.21
N ALA A 49 -20.13 1.51 -8.72
CA ALA A 49 -20.15 0.20 -8.09
C ALA A 49 -19.70 0.30 -6.64
N ARG A 50 -20.35 -0.44 -5.76
CA ARG A 50 -19.82 -0.63 -4.43
C ARG A 50 -18.61 -1.53 -4.52
N ARG A 51 -17.51 -1.10 -3.89
CA ARG A 51 -16.29 -1.84 -3.81
C ARG A 51 -15.93 -2.03 -2.35
N GLY A 52 -15.53 -3.25 -1.97
CA GLY A 52 -15.12 -3.56 -0.61
C GLY A 52 -14.00 -2.64 -0.13
N SER A 53 -14.09 -2.18 1.12
CA SER A 53 -13.15 -1.24 1.71
C SER A 53 -11.95 -1.97 2.32
N PHE A 54 -10.84 -1.26 2.49
CA PHE A 54 -9.76 -1.70 3.34
C PHE A 54 -9.96 -1.17 4.75
N TYR A 55 -9.76 -2.05 5.71
CA TYR A 55 -9.85 -1.77 7.14
C TYR A 55 -8.49 -1.97 7.79
N ASP A 56 -8.21 -1.22 8.85
CA ASP A 56 -7.05 -1.46 9.69
C ASP A 56 -7.27 -2.70 10.60
N HIS A 57 -6.26 -3.07 11.38
CA HIS A 57 -6.31 -4.23 12.26
C HIS A 57 -7.41 -4.13 13.34
N SER A 58 -7.88 -2.95 13.65
CA SER A 58 -8.94 -2.68 14.65
C SER A 58 -10.33 -2.50 14.03
N GLY A 59 -10.45 -2.63 12.71
CA GLY A 59 -11.71 -2.45 11.97
C GLY A 59 -12.01 -1.00 11.57
N LEU A 60 -11.05 -0.09 11.69
CA LEU A 60 -11.20 1.28 11.20
C LEU A 60 -10.94 1.35 9.69
N LEU A 61 -11.75 2.10 8.97
CA LEU A 61 -11.58 2.30 7.53
C LEU A 61 -10.23 2.94 7.19
N LEU A 62 -9.57 2.40 6.17
CA LEU A 62 -8.39 2.98 5.50
C LEU A 62 -8.75 3.62 4.16
N THR A 63 -9.82 3.13 3.50
CA THR A 63 -10.39 3.69 2.27
C THR A 63 -11.85 4.06 2.47
N GLY A 64 -12.40 4.91 1.61
CA GLY A 64 -13.81 5.33 1.73
C GLY A 64 -14.07 6.29 2.90
N LEU A 65 -13.05 7.00 3.37
CA LEU A 65 -13.13 7.88 4.54
C LEU A 65 -13.93 9.16 4.28
N GLU A 66 -14.00 9.59 3.04
CA GLU A 66 -14.69 10.82 2.63
C GLU A 66 -15.97 10.49 1.90
N THR A 67 -16.98 11.31 2.11
CA THR A 67 -18.24 11.22 1.39
C THR A 67 -18.20 12.19 0.22
N ARG A 68 -18.52 11.70 -0.97
CA ARG A 68 -18.82 12.53 -2.13
C ARG A 68 -20.32 12.52 -2.42
N TYR A 69 -20.79 13.55 -3.06
CA TYR A 69 -22.19 13.71 -3.40
C TYR A 69 -22.37 13.71 -4.92
N LEU A 70 -23.33 12.94 -5.40
CA LEU A 70 -23.72 12.89 -6.81
C LEU A 70 -25.06 13.60 -6.97
N ALA A 71 -25.04 14.77 -7.63
CA ALA A 71 -26.23 15.52 -7.96
C ALA A 71 -26.91 14.95 -9.21
N LEU A 72 -28.21 14.68 -9.14
CA LEU A 72 -29.01 14.28 -10.28
C LEU A 72 -29.45 15.50 -11.09
N CYS A 73 -28.97 15.57 -12.32
CA CYS A 73 -29.21 16.67 -13.24
C CYS A 73 -30.23 16.27 -14.32
N PHE A 74 -31.31 17.05 -14.48
CA PHE A 74 -32.30 16.85 -15.53
C PHE A 74 -32.13 17.86 -16.67
N PRO A 75 -32.39 17.47 -17.95
CA PRO A 75 -32.43 18.39 -19.07
C PRO A 75 -33.47 19.50 -18.88
N GLY A 76 -33.17 20.68 -19.41
CA GLY A 76 -34.06 21.84 -19.33
C GLY A 76 -34.04 22.59 -17.98
N GLU A 77 -33.35 22.04 -16.96
CA GLU A 77 -32.95 22.79 -15.78
C GLU A 77 -31.69 23.61 -16.08
N ASN A 78 -31.53 24.75 -15.41
CA ASN A 78 -30.32 25.57 -15.59
C ASN A 78 -29.17 24.98 -14.73
N ASN A 79 -28.79 23.74 -15.00
CA ASN A 79 -27.80 23.00 -14.20
C ASN A 79 -26.43 23.66 -14.24
N TYR A 80 -26.03 24.19 -15.39
CA TYR A 80 -24.74 24.88 -15.51
C TYR A 80 -24.63 26.04 -14.52
N THR A 81 -25.61 26.94 -14.49
CA THR A 81 -25.61 28.11 -13.59
C THR A 81 -25.75 27.68 -12.11
N ARG A 82 -26.54 26.63 -11.84
CA ARG A 82 -26.83 26.18 -10.46
C ARG A 82 -25.69 25.37 -9.84
N LEU A 83 -24.94 24.62 -10.63
CA LEU A 83 -23.99 23.60 -10.18
C LEU A 83 -22.53 23.92 -10.44
N TYR A 84 -22.24 24.86 -11.35
CA TYR A 84 -20.87 25.20 -11.75
C TYR A 84 -19.93 25.55 -10.58
N ALA A 85 -20.44 26.22 -9.55
CA ALA A 85 -19.66 26.62 -8.38
C ALA A 85 -19.51 25.53 -7.32
N PHE A 86 -20.12 24.35 -7.51
CA PHE A 86 -20.13 23.24 -6.55
C PHE A 86 -19.45 21.98 -7.09
N THR A 87 -18.73 22.11 -8.19
CA THR A 87 -18.02 20.99 -8.83
C THR A 87 -16.64 21.46 -9.29
N ASP A 88 -15.73 20.52 -9.44
CA ASP A 88 -14.38 20.73 -9.92
C ASP A 88 -14.32 21.01 -11.43
N SER A 89 -13.11 21.14 -11.97
CA SER A 89 -12.87 21.40 -13.39
C SER A 89 -13.39 20.27 -14.29
N ALA A 90 -13.33 19.02 -13.84
CA ALA A 90 -13.85 17.86 -14.57
C ALA A 90 -15.38 17.87 -14.63
N GLY A 91 -16.03 18.17 -13.51
CA GLY A 91 -17.48 18.36 -13.44
C GLY A 91 -17.96 19.57 -14.23
N GLN A 92 -17.22 20.66 -14.24
CA GLN A 92 -17.51 21.83 -15.09
C GLN A 92 -17.45 21.46 -16.58
N ALA A 93 -16.45 20.70 -17.00
CA ALA A 93 -16.36 20.17 -18.36
C ALA A 93 -17.51 19.19 -18.68
N LEU A 94 -17.93 18.36 -17.72
CA LEU A 94 -19.08 17.47 -17.86
C LEU A 94 -20.39 18.26 -18.03
N LEU A 95 -20.62 19.30 -17.23
CA LEU A 95 -21.75 20.21 -17.36
C LEU A 95 -21.80 20.84 -18.75
N TYR A 96 -20.67 21.35 -19.25
CA TYR A 96 -20.58 21.95 -20.57
C TYR A 96 -20.88 20.93 -21.69
N ARG A 97 -20.31 19.73 -21.62
CA ARG A 97 -20.58 18.65 -22.59
C ARG A 97 -22.05 18.25 -22.63
N ASN A 98 -22.71 18.24 -21.47
CA ASN A 98 -24.11 17.82 -21.34
C ASN A 98 -25.14 18.96 -21.44
N ARG A 99 -24.73 20.21 -21.74
CA ARG A 99 -25.62 21.38 -21.81
C ARG A 99 -26.81 21.21 -22.76
N ASN A 100 -26.65 20.40 -23.83
CA ASN A 100 -27.67 20.12 -24.84
C ASN A 100 -28.17 18.68 -24.76
N ARG A 101 -27.89 17.94 -23.71
CA ARG A 101 -28.31 16.54 -23.56
C ARG A 101 -29.81 16.43 -23.31
N SER A 102 -30.44 15.39 -23.87
CA SER A 102 -31.85 15.09 -23.67
C SER A 102 -32.13 14.09 -22.56
N ALA A 103 -31.10 13.49 -21.95
CA ALA A 103 -31.24 12.52 -20.87
C ALA A 103 -30.64 13.05 -19.55
N PRO A 104 -31.19 12.68 -18.39
CA PRO A 104 -30.60 13.01 -17.10
C PRO A 104 -29.19 12.40 -16.96
N PHE A 105 -28.39 12.98 -16.08
CA PHE A 105 -27.04 12.53 -15.76
C PHE A 105 -26.69 12.82 -14.30
N LEU A 106 -25.65 12.18 -13.79
CA LEU A 106 -25.09 12.41 -12.45
C LEU A 106 -23.87 13.32 -12.57
N LEU A 107 -23.72 14.23 -11.60
CA LEU A 107 -22.59 15.15 -11.46
C LEU A 107 -22.04 15.07 -10.06
N GLU A 108 -20.74 14.90 -9.91
CA GLU A 108 -20.09 14.99 -8.61
C GLU A 108 -20.07 16.44 -8.13
N VAL A 109 -20.45 16.67 -6.86
CA VAL A 109 -20.50 17.97 -6.22
C VAL A 109 -19.82 17.93 -4.85
N ASP A 110 -19.31 19.07 -4.41
CA ASP A 110 -18.50 19.23 -3.19
C ASP A 110 -19.30 19.03 -1.88
N ARG A 111 -20.64 19.15 -1.96
CA ARG A 111 -21.52 19.04 -0.79
C ARG A 111 -22.94 18.58 -1.15
N ASP A 112 -23.72 18.23 -0.13
CA ASP A 112 -25.15 17.96 -0.30
C ASP A 112 -25.91 19.26 -0.66
N LEU A 113 -26.51 19.27 -1.83
CA LEU A 113 -27.33 20.37 -2.34
C LEU A 113 -28.84 20.12 -2.20
N SER A 114 -29.27 19.13 -1.42
CA SER A 114 -30.69 18.78 -1.24
C SER A 114 -31.51 19.94 -0.67
N ALA A 115 -30.93 20.75 0.22
CA ALA A 115 -31.54 21.97 0.74
C ALA A 115 -31.79 23.05 -0.34
N ARG A 116 -31.15 22.95 -1.51
CA ARG A 116 -31.34 23.80 -2.68
C ARG A 116 -32.29 23.22 -3.72
N GLY A 117 -32.99 22.12 -3.36
CA GLY A 117 -33.91 21.43 -4.26
C GLY A 117 -33.22 20.60 -5.35
N ILE A 118 -31.94 20.26 -5.17
CA ILE A 118 -31.18 19.38 -6.05
C ILE A 118 -31.06 18.02 -5.36
N ARG A 119 -31.52 16.96 -6.02
CA ARG A 119 -31.43 15.61 -5.43
C ARG A 119 -29.98 15.12 -5.49
N CYS A 120 -29.42 14.84 -4.32
CA CYS A 120 -28.07 14.33 -4.16
C CYS A 120 -28.06 12.91 -3.57
N PHE A 121 -27.07 12.11 -3.96
CA PHE A 121 -26.79 10.78 -3.43
C PHE A 121 -25.41 10.78 -2.83
N ALA A 122 -25.33 10.47 -1.54
CA ALA A 122 -24.05 10.31 -0.86
C ALA A 122 -23.42 8.96 -1.28
N THR A 123 -22.16 8.98 -1.69
CA THR A 123 -21.35 7.81 -1.98
C THR A 123 -19.99 7.96 -1.33
N ALA A 124 -19.34 6.85 -0.98
CA ALA A 124 -17.97 6.90 -0.45
C ALA A 124 -16.99 7.29 -1.57
N ARG A 125 -16.11 8.25 -1.31
CA ARG A 125 -14.94 8.53 -2.15
C ARG A 125 -13.88 7.50 -1.81
N ARG A 126 -13.41 6.74 -2.81
CA ARG A 126 -12.47 5.62 -2.59
C ARG A 126 -11.18 6.07 -1.92
N CYS A 127 -10.57 7.13 -2.41
CA CYS A 127 -9.36 7.71 -1.89
C CYS A 127 -9.66 9.04 -1.22
N ALA A 128 -9.13 9.28 -0.04
CA ALA A 128 -9.14 10.58 0.61
C ALA A 128 -8.20 11.55 -0.13
N GLU A 129 -8.33 12.84 0.11
CA GLU A 129 -7.41 13.86 -0.40
C GLU A 129 -5.96 13.58 0.03
N VAL A 130 -5.79 13.09 1.27
CA VAL A 130 -4.52 12.55 1.76
C VAL A 130 -4.71 11.05 2.01
N PRO A 131 -4.36 10.19 1.05
CA PRO A 131 -4.57 8.76 1.16
C PRO A 131 -3.59 8.13 2.14
N LEU A 132 -4.07 7.18 2.95
CA LEU A 132 -3.24 6.37 3.82
C LEU A 132 -2.73 5.14 3.07
N CYS A 133 -1.50 4.71 3.35
CA CYS A 133 -0.88 3.52 2.74
C CYS A 133 -0.92 3.53 1.20
N GLN A 134 -0.76 4.70 0.58
CA GLN A 134 -1.02 4.91 -0.85
C GLN A 134 -0.39 3.84 -1.75
N HIS A 135 0.89 3.54 -1.58
CA HIS A 135 1.60 2.56 -2.41
C HIS A 135 1.21 1.11 -2.10
N LEU A 136 0.87 0.80 -0.84
CA LEU A 136 0.43 -0.54 -0.47
C LEU A 136 -0.99 -0.81 -0.98
N ILE A 137 -1.92 0.13 -0.78
CA ILE A 137 -3.29 0.02 -1.25
C ILE A 137 -3.32 0.10 -2.78
N GLY A 138 -2.64 1.08 -3.37
CA GLY A 138 -2.65 1.30 -4.80
C GLY A 138 -3.83 2.16 -5.26
N TYR A 139 -4.20 2.03 -6.54
CA TYR A 139 -5.22 2.86 -7.18
C TYR A 139 -6.04 2.10 -8.22
N LEU A 140 -7.13 2.74 -8.64
CA LEU A 140 -8.08 2.23 -9.63
C LEU A 140 -7.94 2.99 -10.96
N ASP A 141 -8.36 2.35 -12.06
CA ASP A 141 -8.61 3.05 -13.33
C ASP A 141 -9.97 3.78 -13.32
N ALA A 142 -10.27 4.45 -14.43
CA ALA A 142 -11.54 5.17 -14.62
C ALA A 142 -12.77 4.25 -14.59
N GLU A 143 -12.60 2.97 -14.87
CA GLU A 143 -13.63 1.94 -14.84
C GLU A 143 -13.77 1.28 -13.45
N GLY A 144 -12.97 1.69 -12.45
CA GLY A 144 -13.01 1.19 -11.08
C GLY A 144 -12.29 -0.16 -10.88
N ARG A 145 -11.40 -0.55 -11.80
CA ARG A 145 -10.58 -1.78 -11.68
C ARG A 145 -9.26 -1.48 -10.99
N GLY A 146 -8.80 -2.39 -10.17
CA GLY A 146 -7.51 -2.27 -9.49
C GLY A 146 -6.32 -2.36 -10.46
N ILE A 147 -5.47 -1.33 -10.48
CA ILE A 147 -4.30 -1.24 -11.38
C ILE A 147 -2.99 -1.47 -10.64
N ALA A 148 -2.91 -1.10 -9.37
CA ALA A 148 -1.69 -1.24 -8.56
C ALA A 148 -2.01 -1.72 -7.15
N GLY A 149 -0.99 -2.19 -6.43
CA GLY A 149 -1.05 -2.55 -5.03
C GLY A 149 -2.09 -3.61 -4.69
N LEU A 150 -2.67 -3.52 -3.50
CA LEU A 150 -3.73 -4.41 -3.01
C LEU A 150 -5.02 -4.26 -3.80
N GLU A 151 -5.32 -3.08 -4.35
CA GLU A 151 -6.46 -2.87 -5.24
C GLU A 151 -6.40 -3.82 -6.43
N LYS A 152 -5.21 -3.99 -7.04
CA LYS A 152 -4.99 -4.93 -8.15
C LYS A 152 -4.98 -6.38 -7.68
N ALA A 153 -4.25 -6.65 -6.59
CA ALA A 153 -4.04 -8.02 -6.10
C ALA A 153 -5.35 -8.69 -5.65
N LEU A 154 -6.29 -7.90 -5.12
CA LEU A 154 -7.57 -8.35 -4.57
C LEU A 154 -8.77 -7.83 -5.37
N ASP A 155 -8.58 -7.41 -6.63
CA ASP A 155 -9.60 -6.77 -7.44
C ASP A 155 -10.90 -7.59 -7.53
N SER A 156 -10.79 -8.88 -7.80
CA SER A 156 -11.96 -9.77 -7.91
C SER A 156 -12.76 -9.89 -6.61
N GLN A 157 -12.10 -9.84 -5.45
CA GLN A 157 -12.73 -9.89 -4.14
C GLN A 157 -13.41 -8.56 -3.81
N LEU A 158 -12.69 -7.45 -4.01
CA LEU A 158 -13.16 -6.11 -3.70
C LEU A 158 -14.27 -5.64 -4.63
N ALA A 159 -14.23 -5.99 -5.92
CA ALA A 159 -15.23 -5.57 -6.89
C ALA A 159 -16.59 -6.25 -6.69
N GLY A 160 -16.62 -7.42 -6.03
CA GLY A 160 -17.85 -8.18 -5.84
C GLY A 160 -18.57 -8.53 -7.15
N THR A 161 -19.91 -8.54 -7.12
CA THR A 161 -20.73 -8.67 -8.33
C THR A 161 -20.72 -7.36 -9.12
N LYS A 162 -20.73 -7.45 -10.47
CA LYS A 162 -20.78 -6.27 -11.36
C LYS A 162 -22.13 -5.56 -11.36
N GLU A 163 -23.01 -5.86 -10.41
CA GLU A 163 -24.30 -5.23 -10.28
C GLU A 163 -24.17 -3.88 -9.58
N HIS A 164 -24.71 -2.85 -10.22
CA HIS A 164 -24.64 -1.47 -9.73
C HIS A 164 -25.98 -1.05 -9.15
N ASP A 165 -25.96 -0.29 -8.09
CA ASP A 165 -27.14 0.45 -7.65
C ASP A 165 -27.63 1.28 -8.85
N THR A 166 -28.90 1.14 -9.19
CA THR A 166 -29.47 1.79 -10.37
C THR A 166 -30.52 2.79 -9.95
N LEU A 167 -30.36 4.03 -10.39
CA LEU A 167 -31.35 5.06 -10.25
C LEU A 167 -32.29 5.03 -11.45
N VAL A 168 -33.55 4.73 -11.22
CA VAL A 168 -34.61 4.65 -12.22
C VAL A 168 -35.38 5.97 -12.22
N CYS A 169 -35.34 6.71 -13.33
CA CYS A 169 -36.01 7.98 -13.51
C CYS A 169 -37.12 7.84 -14.56
N ALA A 170 -38.37 8.10 -14.20
CA ALA A 170 -39.43 8.25 -15.18
C ALA A 170 -39.35 9.64 -15.81
N VAL A 171 -39.18 9.68 -17.15
CA VAL A 171 -38.93 10.92 -17.88
C VAL A 171 -39.96 11.15 -18.99
N THR A 172 -40.18 12.42 -19.34
CA THR A 172 -40.94 12.83 -20.53
C THR A 172 -40.09 12.63 -21.79
N ALA A 173 -40.68 12.77 -22.97
CA ALA A 173 -39.98 12.74 -24.25
C ALA A 173 -38.86 13.82 -24.36
N GLN A 174 -38.94 14.90 -23.56
CA GLN A 174 -37.92 15.94 -23.46
C GLN A 174 -36.86 15.63 -22.38
N GLY A 175 -36.89 14.46 -21.74
CA GLY A 175 -35.95 14.05 -20.71
C GLY A 175 -36.16 14.70 -19.33
N ARG A 176 -37.27 15.42 -19.13
CA ARG A 176 -37.62 15.99 -17.82
C ARG A 176 -38.29 14.95 -16.93
N LEU A 177 -38.14 15.09 -15.61
CA LEU A 177 -38.86 14.23 -14.67
C LEU A 177 -40.37 14.34 -14.90
N ARG A 178 -41.09 13.19 -14.93
CA ARG A 178 -42.54 13.18 -15.03
C ARG A 178 -43.16 13.75 -13.75
N ALA A 179 -44.19 14.59 -13.92
CA ALA A 179 -44.86 15.22 -12.79
C ALA A 179 -45.45 14.14 -11.86
N GLY A 180 -45.21 14.28 -10.57
CA GLY A 180 -45.66 13.33 -9.54
C GLY A 180 -44.76 12.09 -9.36
N GLU A 181 -43.78 11.87 -10.23
CA GLU A 181 -42.84 10.75 -10.10
C GLU A 181 -41.58 11.17 -9.31
N THR A 182 -41.03 10.27 -8.54
CA THR A 182 -39.76 10.43 -7.86
C THR A 182 -38.76 9.39 -8.37
N PRO A 183 -37.49 9.77 -8.64
CA PRO A 183 -36.46 8.81 -8.99
C PRO A 183 -36.35 7.72 -7.92
N GLN A 184 -36.39 6.46 -8.34
CA GLN A 184 -36.32 5.31 -7.46
C GLN A 184 -34.93 4.71 -7.49
N LEU A 185 -34.32 4.54 -6.31
CA LEU A 185 -33.06 3.85 -6.17
C LEU A 185 -33.33 2.35 -5.98
N THR A 186 -32.98 1.55 -6.99
CA THR A 186 -32.94 0.10 -6.87
C THR A 186 -31.57 -0.28 -6.37
N ARG A 187 -31.50 -0.70 -5.11
CA ARG A 187 -30.27 -1.25 -4.54
C ARG A 187 -30.12 -2.70 -4.97
N GLN A 188 -28.93 -3.07 -5.39
CA GLN A 188 -28.55 -4.45 -5.63
C GLN A 188 -27.81 -4.98 -4.40
N ASP A 189 -27.99 -6.26 -4.08
CA ASP A 189 -27.19 -6.90 -3.05
C ASP A 189 -25.73 -6.98 -3.53
N SER A 190 -24.88 -6.18 -2.90
CA SER A 190 -23.46 -6.17 -3.20
C SER A 190 -22.81 -7.37 -2.52
N SER A 191 -22.13 -8.22 -3.29
CA SER A 191 -21.23 -9.25 -2.75
C SER A 191 -19.81 -8.73 -2.56
N ALA A 192 -19.60 -7.42 -2.56
CA ALA A 192 -18.31 -6.82 -2.26
C ALA A 192 -17.90 -7.17 -0.83
N VAL A 193 -16.65 -7.63 -0.69
CA VAL A 193 -16.09 -8.08 0.57
C VAL A 193 -14.96 -7.14 0.94
N GLY A 194 -15.00 -6.59 2.14
CA GLY A 194 -13.94 -5.76 2.69
C GLY A 194 -12.72 -6.60 3.08
N VAL A 195 -11.57 -5.97 3.17
CA VAL A 195 -10.31 -6.63 3.55
C VAL A 195 -9.72 -5.94 4.77
N GLN A 196 -9.50 -6.74 5.82
CA GLN A 196 -8.82 -6.29 7.03
C GLN A 196 -7.31 -6.47 6.89
N LEU A 197 -6.57 -5.37 6.98
CA LEU A 197 -5.12 -5.35 6.95
C LEU A 197 -4.54 -5.42 8.36
N THR A 198 -3.25 -5.76 8.45
CA THR A 198 -2.50 -5.70 9.71
C THR A 198 -2.12 -4.27 10.10
N ILE A 199 -2.26 -3.34 9.18
CA ILE A 199 -1.95 -1.92 9.37
C ILE A 199 -2.66 -1.37 10.61
N SER A 200 -1.96 -0.54 11.37
CA SER A 200 -2.53 0.27 12.45
C SER A 200 -2.67 1.70 11.95
N ARG A 201 -3.88 2.18 11.81
CA ARG A 201 -4.15 3.53 11.29
C ARG A 201 -3.42 4.64 12.06
N PRO A 202 -3.34 4.63 13.41
CA PRO A 202 -2.54 5.60 14.14
C PRO A 202 -1.03 5.49 13.85
N VAL A 203 -0.48 4.27 13.83
CA VAL A 203 0.95 4.03 13.54
C VAL A 203 1.31 4.45 12.11
N GLN A 204 0.43 4.13 11.15
CA GLN A 204 0.61 4.53 9.74
C GLN A 204 0.64 6.05 9.60
N ARG A 205 -0.31 6.77 10.22
CA ARG A 205 -0.34 8.23 10.18
C ARG A 205 0.92 8.86 10.79
N ALA A 206 1.40 8.32 11.91
CA ALA A 206 2.63 8.78 12.53
C ALA A 206 3.83 8.57 11.58
N ALA A 207 3.92 7.38 10.96
CA ALA A 207 5.00 7.08 10.02
C ALA A 207 4.96 7.95 8.76
N GLU A 208 3.77 8.21 8.20
CA GLU A 208 3.59 9.09 7.04
C GLU A 208 3.95 10.54 7.37
N ALA A 209 3.53 11.04 8.55
CA ALA A 209 3.87 12.39 9.00
C ALA A 209 5.39 12.57 9.16
N VAL A 210 6.07 11.58 9.76
CA VAL A 210 7.53 11.60 9.89
C VAL A 210 8.20 11.55 8.52
N ALA A 211 7.76 10.66 7.62
CA ALA A 211 8.32 10.54 6.29
C ALA A 211 8.16 11.83 5.47
N ALA A 212 6.98 12.45 5.51
CA ALA A 212 6.69 13.69 4.79
C ALA A 212 7.57 14.87 5.24
N ASP A 213 7.94 14.90 6.53
CA ASP A 213 8.75 15.99 7.10
C ASP A 213 10.26 15.75 6.97
N THR A 214 10.71 14.50 6.82
CA THR A 214 12.13 14.15 6.94
C THR A 214 12.74 13.45 5.75
N MET A 215 11.95 12.99 4.77
CA MET A 215 12.43 12.17 3.67
C MET A 215 11.99 12.72 2.32
N THR A 216 12.88 12.69 1.35
CA THR A 216 12.56 12.99 -0.06
C THR A 216 12.26 11.73 -0.86
N SER A 217 12.97 10.64 -0.59
CA SER A 217 12.81 9.35 -1.26
C SER A 217 13.20 8.21 -0.32
N GLY A 218 12.36 7.19 -0.23
CA GLY A 218 12.64 6.04 0.63
C GLY A 218 11.38 5.37 1.17
N CYS A 219 11.53 4.63 2.27
CA CYS A 219 10.40 4.00 2.95
C CYS A 219 10.60 3.91 4.46
N ILE A 220 9.47 3.83 5.17
CA ILE A 220 9.41 3.44 6.58
C ILE A 220 8.50 2.22 6.68
N LEU A 221 9.00 1.17 7.32
CA LEU A 221 8.26 -0.05 7.60
C LEU A 221 8.26 -0.33 9.10
N VAL A 222 7.09 -0.59 9.67
CA VAL A 222 6.91 -0.89 11.10
C VAL A 222 6.26 -2.25 11.26
N LEU A 223 6.92 -3.15 11.98
CA LEU A 223 6.37 -4.45 12.36
C LEU A 223 6.02 -4.47 13.85
N ASP A 224 4.98 -5.19 14.20
CA ASP A 224 4.74 -5.67 15.55
C ASP A 224 5.75 -6.78 15.86
N THR A 225 6.57 -6.58 16.89
CA THR A 225 7.68 -7.50 17.18
C THR A 225 7.20 -8.90 17.56
N ALA A 226 6.08 -9.02 18.24
CA ALA A 226 5.57 -10.30 18.70
C ALA A 226 5.01 -11.17 17.57
N THR A 227 4.37 -10.57 16.58
CA THR A 227 3.61 -11.27 15.54
C THR A 227 4.24 -11.16 14.15
N ALA A 228 5.12 -10.19 13.91
CA ALA A 228 5.60 -9.74 12.60
C ALA A 228 4.50 -9.17 11.69
N ALA A 229 3.36 -8.76 12.24
CA ALA A 229 2.33 -8.03 11.52
C ALA A 229 2.85 -6.66 11.09
N VAL A 230 2.62 -6.26 9.84
CA VAL A 230 3.02 -4.95 9.34
C VAL A 230 2.04 -3.89 9.85
N ARG A 231 2.48 -3.03 10.76
CA ARG A 231 1.67 -1.97 11.38
C ARG A 231 1.69 -0.66 10.59
N ALA A 232 2.77 -0.42 9.85
CA ALA A 232 2.85 0.68 8.88
C ALA A 232 3.74 0.32 7.70
N SER A 233 3.38 0.83 6.53
CA SER A 233 4.16 0.71 5.28
C SER A 233 4.03 2.02 4.52
N VAL A 234 5.10 2.82 4.54
CA VAL A 234 5.19 4.13 3.90
C VAL A 234 6.23 4.07 2.79
N SER A 235 5.91 4.65 1.64
CA SER A 235 6.87 4.88 0.55
C SER A 235 6.77 6.34 0.12
N VAL A 236 7.88 6.99 -0.12
CA VAL A 236 7.98 8.38 -0.59
C VAL A 236 8.93 8.45 -1.78
N PRO A 237 8.67 9.39 -2.74
CA PRO A 237 7.53 10.29 -2.80
C PRO A 237 6.22 9.57 -3.13
N GLY A 238 5.09 10.21 -2.82
CA GLY A 238 3.77 9.81 -3.29
C GLY A 238 3.47 10.30 -4.70
N TYR A 239 2.33 9.90 -5.24
CA TYR A 239 1.82 10.31 -6.55
C TYR A 239 0.44 10.96 -6.41
N ASP A 240 0.09 11.83 -7.36
CA ASP A 240 -1.22 12.47 -7.40
C ASP A 240 -2.26 11.48 -7.96
N LEU A 241 -3.29 11.16 -7.17
CA LEU A 241 -4.37 10.26 -7.56
C LEU A 241 -5.36 10.90 -8.54
N ASP A 242 -5.45 12.24 -8.54
CA ASP A 242 -6.33 12.98 -9.44
C ASP A 242 -5.63 13.28 -10.79
N ASP A 243 -4.28 13.25 -10.83
CA ASP A 243 -3.47 13.38 -12.06
C ASP A 243 -2.31 12.38 -12.10
N LEU A 244 -2.64 11.10 -12.31
CA LEU A 244 -1.63 10.05 -12.43
C LEU A 244 -0.68 10.27 -13.61
N ALA A 245 -1.15 10.95 -14.67
CA ALA A 245 -0.34 11.21 -15.86
C ALA A 245 0.84 12.14 -15.57
N ALA A 246 0.66 13.14 -14.71
CA ALA A 246 1.72 14.05 -14.29
C ALA A 246 2.85 13.32 -13.53
N SER A 247 2.53 12.21 -12.88
CA SER A 247 3.50 11.43 -12.10
C SER A 247 4.25 10.38 -12.94
N LEU A 248 3.81 10.06 -14.17
CA LEU A 248 4.41 8.98 -14.99
C LEU A 248 5.85 9.28 -15.39
N ASP A 249 6.16 10.52 -15.74
CA ASP A 249 7.48 10.94 -16.22
C ASP A 249 8.34 11.58 -15.11
N ALA A 250 7.88 11.53 -13.87
CA ALA A 250 8.61 12.10 -12.74
C ALA A 250 9.91 11.32 -12.47
N PRO A 251 11.07 12.00 -12.35
CA PRO A 251 12.39 11.36 -12.29
C PRO A 251 12.63 10.56 -11.00
N ASP A 252 11.84 10.81 -9.97
CA ASP A 252 11.94 10.20 -8.63
C ASP A 252 11.05 8.98 -8.45
N SER A 253 10.44 8.48 -9.56
CA SER A 253 9.66 7.23 -9.60
C SER A 253 8.60 7.14 -8.49
N PRO A 254 7.60 8.06 -8.48
CA PRO A 254 6.63 8.15 -7.39
C PRO A 254 5.68 6.95 -7.30
N PHE A 255 5.53 6.14 -8.35
CA PHE A 255 4.72 4.91 -8.31
C PHE A 255 5.42 3.72 -7.65
N LEU A 256 6.72 3.83 -7.36
CA LEU A 256 7.50 2.72 -6.81
C LEU A 256 7.14 2.50 -5.34
N ASN A 257 6.66 1.30 -5.00
CA ASN A 257 6.50 0.90 -3.59
C ASN A 257 7.85 0.46 -3.02
N ARG A 258 8.60 1.42 -2.52
CA ARG A 258 9.96 1.20 -2.02
C ARG A 258 10.06 0.23 -0.84
N ALA A 259 8.97 0.00 -0.13
CA ALA A 259 8.95 -0.99 0.94
C ALA A 259 9.03 -2.42 0.42
N LEU A 260 8.59 -2.67 -0.82
CA LEU A 260 8.53 -4.00 -1.43
C LEU A 260 9.67 -4.31 -2.42
N GLU A 261 10.37 -3.29 -2.90
CA GLU A 261 11.47 -3.43 -3.84
C GLU A 261 12.79 -3.79 -3.15
N SER A 262 13.77 -4.29 -3.91
CA SER A 262 15.07 -4.69 -3.38
C SER A 262 16.17 -3.67 -3.66
N TYR A 263 17.04 -3.48 -2.68
CA TYR A 263 18.09 -2.47 -2.67
C TYR A 263 19.42 -3.04 -2.22
N ALA A 264 20.51 -2.35 -2.56
CA ALA A 264 21.82 -2.57 -1.95
C ALA A 264 21.75 -2.29 -0.44
N VAL A 265 22.29 -3.19 0.38
CA VAL A 265 21.98 -3.30 1.81
C VAL A 265 23.04 -2.63 2.69
N GLY A 266 24.32 -2.91 2.45
CA GLY A 266 25.42 -2.40 3.26
C GLY A 266 25.45 -2.97 4.69
N SER A 267 25.97 -2.18 5.60
CA SER A 267 26.29 -2.63 6.97
C SER A 267 25.08 -3.02 7.82
N VAL A 268 23.85 -2.73 7.40
CA VAL A 268 22.64 -3.21 8.08
C VAL A 268 22.50 -4.73 8.01
N PHE A 269 23.27 -5.40 7.14
CA PHE A 269 23.34 -6.86 7.01
C PHE A 269 24.31 -7.54 8.00
N LYS A 270 25.22 -6.81 8.65
CA LYS A 270 26.20 -7.37 9.60
C LYS A 270 25.58 -8.19 10.75
N PRO A 271 24.40 -7.87 11.29
CA PRO A 271 23.73 -8.71 12.29
C PRO A 271 23.48 -10.15 11.83
N VAL A 272 23.33 -10.43 10.52
CA VAL A 272 23.18 -11.78 9.98
C VAL A 272 24.44 -12.62 10.25
N LEU A 273 25.61 -12.04 9.96
CA LEU A 273 26.90 -12.71 10.20
C LEU A 273 27.19 -12.84 11.69
N ALA A 274 26.83 -11.82 12.49
CA ALA A 274 26.92 -11.88 13.94
C ALA A 274 26.03 -12.99 14.53
N ALA A 275 24.78 -13.13 14.06
CA ALA A 275 23.89 -14.22 14.44
C ALA A 275 24.48 -15.60 14.11
N ALA A 276 25.03 -15.78 12.91
CA ALA A 276 25.69 -17.02 12.50
C ALA A 276 26.89 -17.36 13.40
N ALA A 277 27.69 -16.37 13.74
CA ALA A 277 28.86 -16.53 14.59
C ALA A 277 28.49 -16.91 16.03
N LEU A 278 27.47 -16.26 16.60
CA LEU A 278 26.95 -16.57 17.93
C LEU A 278 26.45 -18.01 18.03
N GLU A 279 25.68 -18.48 17.03
CA GLU A 279 25.19 -19.87 17.00
C GLU A 279 26.30 -20.91 16.85
N GLN A 280 27.46 -20.51 16.29
CA GLN A 280 28.67 -21.36 16.20
C GLN A 280 29.63 -21.17 17.39
N GLY A 281 29.35 -20.24 18.31
CA GLY A 281 30.24 -19.91 19.44
C GLY A 281 31.56 -19.26 19.01
N ILE A 282 31.57 -18.59 17.85
CA ILE A 282 32.77 -17.96 17.27
C ILE A 282 32.76 -16.46 17.58
N LEU A 283 33.58 -16.04 18.53
CA LEU A 283 33.69 -14.66 19.03
C LEU A 283 35.15 -14.18 19.05
N PRO A 284 35.79 -13.98 17.88
CA PRO A 284 37.19 -13.57 17.84
C PRO A 284 37.39 -12.12 18.28
N GLU A 285 38.61 -11.79 18.72
CA GLU A 285 39.11 -10.43 18.73
C GLU A 285 39.82 -10.12 17.41
N TYR A 286 39.76 -8.86 16.98
CA TYR A 286 40.39 -8.41 15.75
C TYR A 286 41.06 -7.05 15.95
N LYS A 287 42.36 -6.93 15.54
CA LYS A 287 43.08 -5.67 15.52
C LYS A 287 42.82 -4.95 14.20
N CYS A 288 41.90 -3.98 14.22
CA CYS A 288 41.54 -3.18 13.04
C CYS A 288 42.53 -2.05 12.82
N THR A 289 43.17 -2.03 11.66
CA THR A 289 44.10 -0.98 11.19
C THR A 289 43.47 -0.01 10.18
N GLY A 290 42.11 -0.06 10.03
CA GLY A 290 41.38 0.77 9.06
C GLY A 290 41.25 0.14 7.67
N ALA A 291 42.03 -0.91 7.38
CA ALA A 291 41.95 -1.67 6.14
C ALA A 291 42.30 -3.14 6.37
N VAL A 292 41.83 -4.01 5.46
CA VAL A 292 42.21 -5.43 5.41
C VAL A 292 42.47 -5.83 3.96
N VAL A 293 43.49 -6.63 3.75
CA VAL A 293 43.84 -7.18 2.43
C VAL A 293 43.30 -8.61 2.32
N VAL A 294 42.61 -8.90 1.25
CA VAL A 294 42.13 -10.23 0.88
C VAL A 294 42.52 -10.49 -0.57
N ASP A 295 43.36 -11.47 -0.83
CA ASP A 295 43.88 -11.83 -2.16
C ASP A 295 44.38 -10.64 -2.99
N GLY A 296 45.15 -9.73 -2.33
CA GLY A 296 45.70 -8.53 -2.97
C GLY A 296 44.73 -7.36 -3.09
N GLN A 297 43.44 -7.56 -2.83
CA GLN A 297 42.44 -6.50 -2.85
C GLN A 297 42.32 -5.83 -1.48
N ILE A 298 42.29 -4.50 -1.45
CA ILE A 298 42.20 -3.71 -0.22
C ILE A 298 40.77 -3.33 0.09
N PHE A 299 40.23 -3.77 1.24
CA PHE A 299 38.96 -3.38 1.79
C PHE A 299 39.18 -2.41 2.95
N ARG A 300 38.42 -1.31 2.97
CA ARG A 300 38.57 -0.26 4.00
C ARG A 300 37.33 -0.17 4.89
N CYS A 301 37.55 0.18 6.14
CA CYS A 301 36.49 0.72 6.99
C CYS A 301 36.07 2.11 6.51
N ALA A 302 34.92 2.62 6.95
CA ALA A 302 34.47 3.95 6.58
C ALA A 302 35.56 5.00 6.88
N GLY A 303 35.87 5.83 5.89
CA GLY A 303 36.96 6.81 5.99
C GLY A 303 38.36 6.22 6.20
N GLY A 304 38.56 4.89 6.15
CA GLY A 304 39.86 4.26 6.41
C GLY A 304 40.32 4.36 7.86
N VAL A 305 39.42 4.67 8.80
CA VAL A 305 39.78 4.91 10.22
C VAL A 305 40.10 3.60 10.94
N PRO A 306 41.25 3.49 11.63
CA PRO A 306 41.58 2.35 12.49
C PRO A 306 40.69 2.32 13.73
N HIS A 307 40.13 1.14 14.07
CA HIS A 307 39.29 0.96 15.26
C HIS A 307 40.05 0.38 16.46
N GLY A 308 41.32 0.00 16.28
CA GLY A 308 42.10 -0.69 17.31
C GLY A 308 41.64 -2.15 17.51
N THR A 309 41.85 -2.70 18.69
CA THR A 309 41.33 -4.05 19.03
C THR A 309 39.85 -3.97 19.28
N VAL A 310 39.08 -4.79 18.57
CA VAL A 310 37.62 -4.86 18.65
C VAL A 310 37.16 -6.31 18.80
N ASP A 311 36.22 -6.51 19.68
CA ASP A 311 35.37 -7.69 19.75
C ASP A 311 34.13 -7.51 18.86
N MET A 312 33.17 -8.42 18.92
CA MET A 312 31.93 -8.33 18.12
C MET A 312 31.07 -7.12 18.49
N THR A 313 31.00 -6.75 19.76
CA THR A 313 30.24 -5.60 20.24
C THR A 313 30.79 -4.30 19.66
N ALA A 314 32.09 -4.05 19.89
CA ALA A 314 32.77 -2.89 19.38
C ALA A 314 32.81 -2.87 17.82
N ALA A 315 32.83 -4.03 17.18
CA ALA A 315 32.79 -4.14 15.72
C ALA A 315 31.40 -3.79 15.14
N LEU A 316 30.32 -4.12 15.83
CA LEU A 316 28.95 -3.69 15.46
C LEU A 316 28.78 -2.19 15.70
N GLU A 317 29.18 -1.70 16.89
CA GLU A 317 29.16 -0.30 17.32
C GLU A 317 29.85 0.61 16.32
N LYS A 318 31.13 0.30 15.97
CA LYS A 318 31.93 1.06 15.02
C LYS A 318 31.73 0.68 13.55
N SER A 319 30.84 -0.27 13.31
CA SER A 319 30.59 -0.83 11.97
C SER A 319 31.87 -1.30 11.24
N CYS A 320 32.77 -2.01 11.93
CA CYS A 320 34.10 -2.39 11.47
C CYS A 320 34.04 -3.43 10.33
N ASN A 321 34.37 -3.02 9.10
CA ASN A 321 34.39 -3.93 7.94
C ASN A 321 35.45 -5.02 8.10
N GLY A 322 36.67 -4.66 8.60
CA GLY A 322 37.76 -5.60 8.76
C GLY A 322 37.42 -6.78 9.68
N TYR A 323 36.74 -6.51 10.80
CA TYR A 323 36.27 -7.56 11.71
C TYR A 323 35.31 -8.53 10.99
N PHE A 324 34.27 -7.99 10.33
CA PHE A 324 33.25 -8.83 9.67
C PHE A 324 33.81 -9.60 8.47
N ILE A 325 34.77 -9.04 7.72
CA ILE A 325 35.47 -9.76 6.65
C ILE A 325 36.21 -10.97 7.23
N ARG A 326 36.97 -10.81 8.31
CA ARG A 326 37.69 -11.92 8.95
C ARG A 326 36.73 -12.94 9.56
N LEU A 327 35.67 -12.48 10.18
CA LEU A 327 34.63 -13.36 10.72
C LEU A 327 33.97 -14.20 9.62
N GLY A 328 33.61 -13.57 8.47
CA GLY A 328 33.04 -14.28 7.32
C GLY A 328 33.99 -15.31 6.72
N GLN A 329 35.29 -15.00 6.65
CA GLN A 329 36.32 -15.96 6.23
C GLN A 329 36.44 -17.16 7.21
N GLN A 330 36.33 -16.90 8.52
CA GLN A 330 36.41 -17.93 9.53
C GLN A 330 35.17 -18.85 9.55
N LEU A 331 33.97 -18.29 9.39
CA LEU A 331 32.70 -19.02 9.35
C LEU A 331 32.50 -19.79 8.04
N GLY A 332 33.02 -19.27 6.94
CA GLY A 332 32.83 -19.80 5.61
C GLY A 332 31.48 -19.42 4.97
N ALA A 333 31.45 -19.49 3.65
CA ALA A 333 30.31 -19.06 2.83
C ALA A 333 29.03 -19.83 3.12
N GLU A 334 29.11 -21.14 3.31
CA GLU A 334 27.92 -21.99 3.47
C GLU A 334 27.16 -21.68 4.76
N THR A 335 27.86 -21.58 5.91
CA THR A 335 27.26 -21.23 7.21
C THR A 335 26.59 -19.85 7.15
N PHE A 336 27.25 -18.89 6.49
CA PHE A 336 26.71 -17.55 6.33
C PHE A 336 25.47 -17.53 5.43
N LEU A 337 25.51 -18.22 4.28
CA LEU A 337 24.34 -18.34 3.38
C LEU A 337 23.15 -19.07 4.06
N GLN A 338 23.44 -20.10 4.83
CA GLN A 338 22.42 -20.82 5.58
C GLN A 338 21.68 -19.90 6.56
N MET A 339 22.41 -19.12 7.35
CA MET A 339 21.82 -18.13 8.26
C MET A 339 21.03 -17.08 7.50
N SER A 340 21.55 -16.58 6.38
CA SER A 340 20.84 -15.60 5.53
C SER A 340 19.50 -16.14 5.04
N ARG A 341 19.46 -17.38 4.53
CA ARG A 341 18.20 -18.01 4.09
C ARG A 341 17.23 -18.28 5.25
N GLN A 342 17.76 -18.66 6.41
CA GLN A 342 16.94 -18.87 7.62
C GLN A 342 16.30 -17.56 8.11
N LEU A 343 16.93 -16.43 7.87
CA LEU A 343 16.40 -15.08 8.17
C LEU A 343 15.55 -14.49 7.03
N GLY A 344 15.22 -15.29 6.00
CA GLY A 344 14.28 -14.94 4.94
C GLY A 344 14.87 -14.26 3.71
N PHE A 345 16.20 -14.08 3.63
CA PHE A 345 16.83 -13.49 2.45
C PHE A 345 16.80 -14.43 1.25
N GLY A 346 16.67 -13.87 0.05
CA GLY A 346 16.56 -14.62 -1.19
C GLY A 346 15.21 -15.28 -1.43
N GLN A 347 14.17 -14.87 -0.70
CA GLN A 347 12.80 -15.37 -0.82
C GLN A 347 11.81 -14.22 -0.94
N GLU A 348 10.82 -14.36 -1.80
CA GLU A 348 9.70 -13.43 -1.86
C GLU A 348 8.91 -13.45 -0.56
N VAL A 349 8.41 -12.30 -0.13
CA VAL A 349 7.49 -12.20 1.01
C VAL A 349 6.09 -11.91 0.48
N PRO A 350 5.12 -12.82 0.66
CA PRO A 350 3.78 -12.62 0.14
C PRO A 350 3.09 -11.45 0.86
N VAL A 351 2.41 -10.61 0.08
CA VAL A 351 1.59 -9.50 0.57
C VAL A 351 0.12 -9.86 0.47
N ALA A 352 -0.37 -10.10 -0.75
CA ALA A 352 -1.73 -10.61 -1.03
C ALA A 352 -1.84 -11.06 -2.49
N GLY A 353 -2.53 -12.15 -2.75
CA GLY A 353 -2.70 -12.68 -4.10
C GLY A 353 -1.35 -12.84 -4.83
N ALA A 354 -1.19 -12.16 -5.95
CA ALA A 354 0.05 -12.13 -6.73
C ALA A 354 1.03 -11.00 -6.31
N LEU A 355 0.67 -10.17 -5.34
CA LEU A 355 1.54 -9.11 -4.84
C LEU A 355 2.48 -9.67 -3.76
N HIS A 356 3.77 -9.47 -3.95
CA HIS A 356 4.82 -9.88 -3.01
C HIS A 356 5.93 -8.84 -2.96
N ALA A 357 6.68 -8.81 -1.87
CA ALA A 357 7.94 -8.09 -1.82
C ALA A 357 9.02 -8.92 -2.53
N ASP A 358 9.92 -8.20 -3.21
CA ASP A 358 11.00 -8.80 -4.00
C ASP A 358 11.87 -9.73 -3.15
N ALA A 359 12.24 -10.87 -3.73
CA ALA A 359 13.15 -11.85 -3.16
C ALA A 359 14.56 -11.31 -2.88
N GLY A 360 14.93 -10.20 -3.51
CA GLY A 360 16.30 -9.72 -3.51
C GLY A 360 17.24 -10.68 -4.24
N LYS A 361 18.50 -10.57 -3.93
CA LYS A 361 19.54 -11.42 -4.50
C LYS A 361 20.53 -11.86 -3.43
N LEU A 362 20.66 -13.15 -3.22
CA LEU A 362 21.78 -13.75 -2.48
C LEU A 362 22.81 -14.29 -3.48
N PRO A 363 24.11 -14.04 -3.28
CA PRO A 363 25.13 -14.69 -4.06
C PRO A 363 25.11 -16.21 -3.83
N SER A 364 25.50 -16.96 -4.85
CA SER A 364 25.64 -18.42 -4.77
C SER A 364 26.90 -18.80 -3.97
N ALA A 365 26.93 -20.03 -3.44
CA ALA A 365 28.13 -20.57 -2.80
C ALA A 365 29.34 -20.58 -3.74
N GLY A 366 29.13 -20.82 -5.05
CA GLY A 366 30.18 -20.76 -6.05
C GLY A 366 30.76 -19.35 -6.26
N GLU A 367 29.94 -18.31 -6.25
CA GLU A 367 30.40 -16.92 -6.28
C GLU A 367 31.18 -16.56 -5.01
N LEU A 368 30.71 -17.00 -3.85
CA LEU A 368 31.36 -16.74 -2.56
C LEU A 368 32.62 -17.58 -2.32
N ALA A 369 32.92 -18.59 -3.14
CA ALA A 369 34.20 -19.28 -3.14
C ALA A 369 35.37 -18.33 -3.53
N GLN A 370 35.07 -17.22 -4.21
CA GLN A 370 36.02 -16.14 -4.43
C GLN A 370 36.15 -15.29 -3.17
N SER A 371 37.34 -15.23 -2.59
CA SER A 371 37.59 -14.57 -1.30
C SER A 371 37.19 -13.08 -1.30
N GLY A 372 37.33 -12.37 -2.41
CA GLY A 372 36.88 -10.99 -2.57
C GLY A 372 35.36 -10.83 -2.55
N GLN A 373 34.61 -11.80 -3.11
CA GLN A 373 33.14 -11.81 -3.08
C GLN A 373 32.63 -12.12 -1.66
N LEU A 374 33.24 -13.09 -0.97
CA LEU A 374 32.92 -13.39 0.43
C LEU A 374 33.25 -12.18 1.32
N ALA A 375 34.36 -11.48 1.07
CA ALA A 375 34.71 -10.27 1.80
C ALA A 375 33.63 -9.20 1.63
N ASN A 376 33.18 -8.90 0.40
CA ASN A 376 32.09 -7.96 0.13
C ASN A 376 30.80 -8.39 0.83
N PHE A 377 30.40 -9.64 0.69
CA PHE A 377 29.18 -10.18 1.30
C PHE A 377 29.20 -10.05 2.83
N SER A 378 30.39 -10.21 3.46
CA SER A 378 30.56 -10.16 4.92
C SER A 378 30.18 -8.81 5.55
N PHE A 379 30.15 -7.72 4.78
CA PHE A 379 29.69 -6.42 5.26
C PHE A 379 28.51 -5.85 4.45
N GLY A 380 27.79 -6.73 3.72
CA GLY A 380 26.56 -6.40 3.04
C GLY A 380 26.70 -5.71 1.69
N GLN A 381 27.82 -5.96 0.99
CA GLN A 381 28.12 -5.40 -0.32
C GLN A 381 28.25 -6.50 -1.39
N GLY A 382 28.58 -6.12 -2.62
CA GLY A 382 28.71 -7.02 -3.76
C GLY A 382 27.35 -7.31 -4.41
N GLY A 383 27.07 -8.59 -4.70
CA GLY A 383 25.84 -9.01 -5.37
C GLY A 383 24.61 -9.12 -4.47
N LEU A 384 24.67 -8.68 -3.22
CA LEU A 384 23.56 -8.74 -2.26
C LEU A 384 22.53 -7.63 -2.52
N LEU A 385 21.26 -8.02 -2.72
CA LEU A 385 20.10 -7.13 -2.70
C LEU A 385 19.05 -7.69 -1.74
N ALA A 386 18.38 -6.83 -1.00
CA ALA A 386 17.26 -7.22 -0.12
C ALA A 386 16.19 -6.14 -0.07
N SER A 387 14.94 -6.57 0.13
CA SER A 387 13.82 -5.66 0.35
C SER A 387 13.79 -5.16 1.80
N PRO A 388 13.23 -3.97 2.06
CA PRO A 388 13.01 -3.48 3.42
C PRO A 388 12.21 -4.46 4.29
N VAL A 389 11.28 -5.21 3.70
CA VAL A 389 10.53 -6.27 4.39
C VAL A 389 11.46 -7.39 4.89
N GLN A 390 12.45 -7.81 4.09
CA GLN A 390 13.42 -8.82 4.51
C GLN A 390 14.35 -8.31 5.62
N ILE A 391 14.80 -7.06 5.53
CA ILE A 391 15.59 -6.41 6.58
C ILE A 391 14.77 -6.30 7.88
N ALA A 392 13.48 -5.96 7.78
CA ALA A 392 12.58 -5.92 8.93
C ALA A 392 12.38 -7.32 9.54
N ALA A 393 12.19 -8.36 8.73
CA ALA A 393 12.06 -9.75 9.20
C ALA A 393 13.31 -10.22 9.95
N MET A 394 14.50 -9.91 9.45
CA MET A 394 15.79 -10.21 10.10
C MET A 394 15.88 -9.51 11.45
N MET A 395 15.64 -8.19 11.50
CA MET A 395 15.72 -7.44 12.75
C MET A 395 14.64 -7.88 13.74
N ASN A 396 13.41 -8.15 13.24
CA ASN A 396 12.33 -8.69 14.06
C ASN A 396 12.67 -10.06 14.68
N THR A 397 13.37 -10.92 13.96
CA THR A 397 13.84 -12.21 14.49
C THR A 397 14.76 -12.00 15.69
N ILE A 398 15.69 -11.05 15.60
CA ILE A 398 16.60 -10.70 16.70
C ILE A 398 15.79 -10.09 17.87
N ALA A 399 14.94 -9.13 17.58
CA ALA A 399 14.13 -8.43 18.58
C ALA A 399 13.16 -9.38 19.32
N SER A 400 12.57 -10.36 18.62
CA SER A 400 11.61 -11.32 19.17
C SER A 400 12.24 -12.57 19.81
N GLY A 401 13.54 -12.55 20.14
CA GLY A 401 14.21 -13.65 20.83
C GLY A 401 14.57 -14.83 19.94
N GLY A 402 14.94 -14.59 18.69
CA GLY A 402 15.48 -15.58 17.76
C GLY A 402 14.42 -16.39 16.99
N VAL A 403 13.18 -15.95 16.97
CA VAL A 403 12.08 -16.61 16.27
C VAL A 403 11.75 -15.84 14.99
N TYR A 404 12.06 -16.44 13.84
CA TYR A 404 11.65 -15.91 12.55
C TYR A 404 10.15 -16.09 12.33
N ARG A 405 9.52 -15.03 11.91
CA ARG A 405 8.14 -15.01 11.39
C ARG A 405 8.13 -14.25 10.08
N THR A 406 7.45 -14.78 9.08
CA THR A 406 7.27 -14.05 7.83
C THR A 406 6.38 -12.84 8.08
N PRO A 407 6.80 -11.61 7.72
CA PRO A 407 5.93 -10.46 7.78
C PRO A 407 4.66 -10.67 6.97
N PHE A 408 3.52 -10.18 7.46
CA PHE A 408 2.25 -10.33 6.77
C PHE A 408 1.43 -9.03 6.84
N PHE A 409 0.56 -8.84 5.85
CA PHE A 409 -0.12 -7.57 5.60
C PHE A 409 -1.64 -7.67 5.72
N VAL A 410 -2.22 -8.87 5.61
CA VAL A 410 -3.66 -9.11 5.58
C VAL A 410 -4.06 -10.01 6.74
N CYS A 411 -5.09 -9.60 7.48
CA CYS A 411 -5.71 -10.37 8.56
C CYS A 411 -6.81 -11.31 8.05
N GLY A 412 -7.57 -10.86 7.05
CA GLY A 412 -8.71 -11.61 6.53
C GLY A 412 -9.67 -10.74 5.75
N SER A 413 -10.90 -11.24 5.59
CA SER A 413 -11.98 -10.54 4.94
C SER A 413 -13.12 -10.22 5.92
N VAL A 414 -13.88 -9.16 5.62
CA VAL A 414 -14.99 -8.69 6.44
C VAL A 414 -16.20 -8.41 5.58
N ASP A 415 -17.40 -8.58 6.17
CA ASP A 415 -18.63 -8.12 5.55
C ASP A 415 -18.64 -6.59 5.47
N GLU A 416 -18.89 -6.07 4.28
CA GLU A 416 -18.90 -4.60 4.05
C GLU A 416 -20.13 -3.92 4.70
N THR A 417 -21.13 -4.69 5.07
CA THR A 417 -22.39 -4.16 5.62
C THR A 417 -22.28 -3.85 7.11
N ASP A 418 -21.65 -4.73 7.88
CA ASP A 418 -21.62 -4.66 9.34
C ASP A 418 -20.19 -4.82 9.92
N GLY A 419 -19.17 -5.05 9.07
CA GLY A 419 -17.78 -5.21 9.47
C GLY A 419 -17.47 -6.54 10.16
N THR A 420 -18.40 -7.51 10.14
CA THR A 420 -18.15 -8.82 10.76
C THR A 420 -17.07 -9.60 9.99
N PRO A 421 -16.13 -10.28 10.67
CA PRO A 421 -15.15 -11.13 10.00
C PRO A 421 -15.84 -12.27 9.23
N LEU A 422 -15.56 -12.38 7.94
CA LEU A 422 -15.99 -13.49 7.07
C LEU A 422 -14.95 -14.60 7.06
N GLU A 423 -13.69 -14.21 6.97
CA GLU A 423 -12.54 -15.12 6.98
C GLU A 423 -11.40 -14.48 7.76
N THR A 424 -10.77 -15.27 8.61
CA THR A 424 -9.53 -14.87 9.30
C THR A 424 -8.40 -15.75 8.79
N LEU A 425 -7.38 -15.13 8.22
CA LEU A 425 -6.21 -15.85 7.73
C LEU A 425 -5.36 -16.34 8.90
N ALA A 426 -4.82 -17.55 8.78
CA ALA A 426 -3.88 -18.09 9.74
C ALA A 426 -2.59 -17.25 9.74
N HIS A 427 -2.07 -16.97 10.92
CA HIS A 427 -0.76 -16.33 11.03
C HIS A 427 0.33 -17.20 10.37
N PRO A 428 1.33 -16.57 9.70
CA PRO A 428 2.44 -17.31 9.13
C PRO A 428 3.15 -18.17 10.18
N GLN A 429 3.61 -19.35 9.76
CA GLN A 429 4.34 -20.24 10.66
C GLN A 429 5.62 -19.58 11.17
N SER A 430 5.93 -19.82 12.43
CA SER A 430 7.16 -19.35 13.05
C SER A 430 8.20 -20.49 13.14
N ARG A 431 9.47 -20.13 13.04
CA ARG A 431 10.59 -21.08 13.26
C ARG A 431 11.67 -20.44 14.11
N ARG A 432 12.25 -21.20 15.00
CA ARG A 432 13.43 -20.73 15.74
C ARG A 432 14.66 -20.77 14.81
N VAL A 433 15.35 -19.65 14.70
CA VAL A 433 16.53 -19.47 13.84
C VAL A 433 17.80 -19.34 14.69
N MET A 434 17.67 -18.75 15.88
CA MET A 434 18.75 -18.64 16.84
C MET A 434 18.24 -18.88 18.26
N SER A 435 19.14 -19.24 19.17
CA SER A 435 18.80 -19.44 20.58
C SER A 435 18.31 -18.12 21.21
N ALA A 436 17.48 -18.22 22.25
CA ALA A 436 16.99 -17.03 22.95
C ALA A 436 18.14 -16.27 23.63
N GLU A 437 19.16 -16.98 24.08
CA GLU A 437 20.36 -16.42 24.72
C GLU A 437 21.19 -15.61 23.71
N ASN A 438 21.47 -16.18 22.53
CA ASN A 438 22.22 -15.48 21.48
C ASN A 438 21.43 -14.29 20.91
N ALA A 439 20.10 -14.41 20.79
CA ALA A 439 19.26 -13.30 20.39
C ALA A 439 19.29 -12.15 21.43
N ALA A 440 19.24 -12.50 22.73
CA ALA A 440 19.35 -11.50 23.81
C ALA A 440 20.74 -10.84 23.81
N LEU A 441 21.79 -11.60 23.59
CA LEU A 441 23.15 -11.08 23.49
C LEU A 441 23.30 -10.13 22.29
N LEU A 442 22.80 -10.53 21.12
CA LEU A 442 22.86 -9.68 19.92
C LEU A 442 22.01 -8.42 20.08
N ARG A 443 20.82 -8.49 20.72
CA ARG A 443 20.04 -7.29 21.07
C ARG A 443 20.86 -6.32 21.91
N LYS A 444 21.54 -6.82 22.96
CA LYS A 444 22.39 -5.99 23.81
C LYS A 444 23.53 -5.33 23.02
N MET A 445 24.16 -6.05 22.09
CA MET A 445 25.18 -5.47 21.22
C MET A 445 24.60 -4.39 20.30
N LEU A 446 23.38 -4.59 19.79
CA LEU A 446 22.68 -3.60 18.95
C LEU A 446 22.21 -2.36 19.74
N GLN A 447 21.98 -2.48 21.05
CA GLN A 447 21.74 -1.33 21.92
C GLN A 447 22.98 -0.45 22.02
N GLN A 448 24.17 -1.03 22.14
CA GLN A 448 25.42 -0.27 22.19
C GLN A 448 25.68 0.50 20.88
N VAL A 449 25.21 0.01 19.73
CA VAL A 449 25.27 0.76 18.46
C VAL A 449 24.48 2.07 18.54
N VAL A 450 23.37 2.09 19.30
CA VAL A 450 22.55 3.28 19.51
C VAL A 450 23.15 4.17 20.61
N GLU A 451 23.59 3.57 21.71
CA GLU A 451 24.09 4.31 22.88
C GLU A 451 25.45 4.99 22.61
N GLU A 452 26.40 4.27 21.99
CA GLU A 452 27.80 4.71 21.83
C GLU A 452 28.32 4.65 20.41
N GLY A 453 27.54 4.06 19.47
CA GLY A 453 28.02 3.75 18.12
C GLY A 453 27.51 4.69 17.02
N THR A 454 27.29 4.10 15.85
CA THR A 454 26.95 4.81 14.62
C THR A 454 25.50 5.31 14.57
N ALA A 455 24.68 5.03 15.60
CA ALA A 455 23.27 5.41 15.64
C ALA A 455 22.92 6.32 16.85
N GLN A 456 23.88 7.11 17.35
CA GLN A 456 23.68 8.00 18.50
C GLN A 456 22.57 9.04 18.31
N ASP A 457 22.16 9.32 17.08
CA ASP A 457 20.99 10.16 16.79
C ASP A 457 19.68 9.62 17.40
N ALA A 458 19.65 8.34 17.80
CA ALA A 458 18.53 7.71 18.49
C ALA A 458 18.77 7.50 20.01
N ALA A 459 19.92 7.87 20.55
CA ALA A 459 20.31 7.61 21.94
C ALA A 459 19.47 8.40 22.98
N TRP A 460 18.77 9.45 22.56
CA TRP A 460 17.94 10.29 23.42
C TRP A 460 16.58 9.67 23.79
N LEU A 461 16.21 8.52 23.21
CA LEU A 461 14.96 7.83 23.51
C LEU A 461 14.99 7.29 24.96
N GLU A 462 14.00 7.65 25.76
CA GLU A 462 13.94 7.28 27.19
C GLU A 462 13.85 5.77 27.42
N GLU A 463 13.06 5.05 26.62
CA GLU A 463 12.93 3.59 26.68
C GLU A 463 14.11 2.86 26.01
N GLY A 464 15.08 3.61 25.49
CA GLY A 464 16.21 3.09 24.71
C GLY A 464 15.78 2.41 23.43
N ALA A 465 16.73 2.14 22.56
CA ALA A 465 16.52 1.42 21.31
C ALA A 465 17.73 0.55 20.99
N GLY A 466 17.57 -0.40 20.08
CA GLY A 466 18.68 -1.13 19.48
C GLY A 466 18.55 -1.18 17.98
N GLY A 467 19.66 -1.24 17.27
CA GLY A 467 19.58 -1.31 15.81
C GLY A 467 20.93 -1.21 15.12
N LYS A 468 20.91 -1.15 13.80
CA LYS A 468 22.10 -1.05 12.95
C LYS A 468 21.91 -0.07 11.82
N THR A 469 22.87 0.82 11.63
CA THR A 469 22.99 1.69 10.46
C THR A 469 23.56 0.94 9.27
N GLY A 470 23.16 1.35 8.07
CA GLY A 470 23.74 0.88 6.82
C GLY A 470 23.94 2.02 5.84
N THR A 471 25.05 1.97 5.12
CA THR A 471 25.31 2.82 3.96
C THR A 471 25.75 1.90 2.84
N ALA A 472 24.97 1.87 1.76
CA ALA A 472 25.26 1.03 0.61
C ALA A 472 25.49 1.90 -0.63
N GLN A 473 26.50 1.55 -1.40
CA GLN A 473 26.76 2.11 -2.71
C GLN A 473 25.73 1.57 -3.70
N THR A 474 25.16 2.44 -4.53
CA THR A 474 24.16 2.06 -5.53
C THR A 474 24.78 1.82 -6.91
N GLY A 475 25.97 2.32 -7.15
CA GLY A 475 26.58 2.40 -8.49
C GLY A 475 25.90 3.41 -9.41
N GLN A 476 24.97 4.22 -8.90
CA GLN A 476 24.34 5.32 -9.62
C GLN A 476 25.05 6.64 -9.25
N PHE A 477 25.19 7.50 -10.24
CA PHE A 477 25.90 8.76 -10.07
C PHE A 477 25.04 9.93 -10.52
N THR A 478 25.22 11.06 -9.89
CA THR A 478 24.70 12.34 -10.34
C THR A 478 25.50 12.85 -11.55
N PRO A 479 25.02 13.85 -12.30
CA PRO A 479 25.75 14.40 -13.46
C PRO A 479 27.14 14.96 -13.13
N ASP A 480 27.37 15.38 -11.88
CA ASP A 480 28.67 15.87 -11.38
C ASP A 480 29.57 14.75 -10.87
N GLY A 481 29.16 13.48 -11.01
CA GLY A 481 29.97 12.30 -10.65
C GLY A 481 29.90 11.90 -9.18
N THR A 482 28.99 12.48 -8.38
CA THR A 482 28.81 12.09 -6.99
C THR A 482 27.96 10.81 -6.92
N GLU A 483 28.44 9.79 -6.20
CA GLU A 483 27.73 8.51 -6.05
C GLU A 483 26.50 8.64 -5.13
N ARG A 484 25.37 8.13 -5.60
CA ARG A 484 24.14 7.98 -4.79
C ARG A 484 24.26 6.78 -3.87
N LYS A 485 23.73 6.89 -2.67
CA LYS A 485 23.81 5.86 -1.63
C LYS A 485 22.44 5.57 -1.06
N ASN A 486 22.23 4.32 -0.66
CA ASN A 486 21.11 3.93 0.17
C ASN A 486 21.51 4.03 1.63
N LEU A 487 20.74 4.80 2.40
CA LEU A 487 21.00 5.02 3.82
C LEU A 487 19.95 4.29 4.63
N TRP A 488 20.40 3.34 5.45
CA TRP A 488 19.54 2.45 6.21
C TRP A 488 19.64 2.68 7.70
N PHE A 489 18.54 2.47 8.39
CA PHE A 489 18.52 2.07 9.78
C PHE A 489 17.47 0.98 9.98
N ALA A 490 17.86 -0.13 10.61
CA ALA A 490 16.94 -1.16 11.06
C ALA A 490 17.12 -1.33 12.56
N GLY A 491 16.03 -1.20 13.30
CA GLY A 491 16.08 -1.22 14.76
C GLY A 491 14.80 -1.75 15.39
N PHE A 492 14.80 -1.82 16.70
CA PHE A 492 13.68 -2.21 17.55
C PHE A 492 13.50 -1.25 18.71
N TYR A 493 12.27 -1.10 19.15
CA TYR A 493 11.87 -0.18 20.21
C TYR A 493 10.68 -0.74 21.01
N PRO A 494 10.62 -0.57 22.36
CA PRO A 494 11.69 -0.19 23.27
C PRO A 494 12.86 -1.20 23.32
N ALA A 495 14.00 -0.81 23.91
CA ALA A 495 15.20 -1.65 23.93
C ALA A 495 15.01 -2.97 24.68
N GLN A 496 14.39 -2.92 25.89
CA GLN A 496 14.28 -4.08 26.78
C GLN A 496 13.14 -5.02 26.40
N GLN A 497 11.99 -4.46 26.03
CA GLN A 497 10.79 -5.18 25.62
C GLN A 497 10.30 -4.68 24.27
N PRO A 498 10.93 -5.07 23.16
CA PRO A 498 10.61 -4.56 21.84
C PRO A 498 9.14 -4.78 21.46
N ARG A 499 8.42 -3.68 21.23
CA ARG A 499 7.05 -3.68 20.70
C ARG A 499 7.05 -3.51 19.20
N TYR A 500 7.97 -2.72 18.69
CA TYR A 500 8.08 -2.39 17.29
C TYR A 500 9.46 -2.73 16.74
N THR A 501 9.46 -3.29 15.54
CA THR A 501 10.65 -3.38 14.70
C THR A 501 10.46 -2.43 13.53
N ILE A 502 11.40 -1.50 13.34
CA ILE A 502 11.25 -0.39 12.40
C ILE A 502 12.45 -0.37 11.45
N VAL A 503 12.16 -0.26 10.16
CA VAL A 503 13.17 -0.04 9.11
C VAL A 503 12.93 1.29 8.46
N VAL A 504 13.97 2.08 8.33
CA VAL A 504 14.03 3.33 7.57
C VAL A 504 15.05 3.15 6.46
N LEU A 505 14.63 3.34 5.23
CA LEU A 505 15.48 3.43 4.04
C LEU A 505 15.32 4.81 3.42
N GLN A 506 16.42 5.52 3.23
CA GLN A 506 16.49 6.67 2.34
C GLN A 506 17.18 6.23 1.05
N ASP A 507 16.44 6.24 -0.06
CA ASP A 507 16.84 5.68 -1.35
C ASP A 507 17.58 6.70 -2.21
N GLY A 508 18.72 6.31 -2.78
CA GLY A 508 19.43 7.07 -3.80
C GLY A 508 19.94 8.45 -3.38
N GLN A 509 20.32 8.63 -2.11
CA GLN A 509 20.70 9.91 -1.54
C GLN A 509 22.15 10.30 -1.85
N VAL A 510 22.39 11.58 -2.08
CA VAL A 510 23.73 12.18 -2.10
C VAL A 510 24.08 12.74 -0.71
N SER A 511 23.14 13.43 -0.11
CA SER A 511 23.19 13.96 1.25
C SER A 511 21.79 14.00 1.83
N THR A 512 21.66 13.95 3.15
CA THR A 512 20.39 14.05 3.85
C THR A 512 20.51 15.03 5.01
N GLU A 513 19.42 15.71 5.33
CA GLU A 513 19.33 16.58 6.50
C GLU A 513 19.21 15.74 7.79
N HIS A 514 18.48 14.64 7.71
CA HIS A 514 18.25 13.72 8.83
C HIS A 514 18.87 12.36 8.53
N SER A 515 19.60 11.79 9.49
CA SER A 515 20.03 10.39 9.39
C SER A 515 18.84 9.44 9.52
N SER A 516 18.95 8.22 8.95
CA SER A 516 17.89 7.21 9.09
C SER A 516 17.66 6.80 10.55
N ALA A 517 18.67 6.93 11.43
CA ALA A 517 18.53 6.72 12.88
C ALA A 517 17.74 7.86 13.55
N ALA A 518 17.94 9.11 13.15
CA ALA A 518 17.15 10.25 13.64
C ALA A 518 15.68 10.14 13.23
N ILE A 519 15.40 9.72 11.99
CA ILE A 519 14.03 9.47 11.50
C ILE A 519 13.35 8.36 12.32
N PHE A 520 14.06 7.25 12.56
CA PHE A 520 13.61 6.17 13.42
C PHE A 520 13.26 6.69 14.82
N ALA A 521 14.16 7.45 15.45
CA ALA A 521 13.95 7.97 16.81
C ALA A 521 12.75 8.91 16.89
N ARG A 522 12.58 9.77 15.88
CA ARG A 522 11.42 10.66 15.79
C ARG A 522 10.11 9.89 15.70
N LEU A 523 10.10 8.79 14.91
CA LEU A 523 8.93 7.92 14.85
C LEU A 523 8.66 7.24 16.20
N CYS A 524 9.68 6.69 16.87
CA CYS A 524 9.53 6.07 18.19
C CYS A 524 8.87 7.03 19.19
N ALA A 525 9.33 8.28 19.28
CA ALA A 525 8.75 9.29 20.14
C ALA A 525 7.28 9.60 19.81
N MET A 526 6.89 9.55 18.53
CA MET A 526 5.48 9.69 18.15
C MET A 526 4.65 8.45 18.54
N LEU A 527 5.25 7.26 18.47
CA LEU A 527 4.58 6.02 18.87
C LEU A 527 4.31 5.95 20.38
N ASP A 528 5.16 6.56 21.21
CA ASP A 528 4.95 6.68 22.66
C ASP A 528 3.71 7.51 22.99
N LEU A 529 3.39 8.52 22.18
CA LEU A 529 2.18 9.32 22.32
C LEU A 529 0.88 8.57 21.96
N LEU A 530 1.01 7.41 21.30
CA LEU A 530 -0.12 6.56 20.89
C LEU A 530 -0.34 5.38 21.85
N ALA A 531 0.58 5.15 22.78
CA ALA A 531 0.54 4.08 23.79
C ALA A 531 -0.23 4.54 25.02
#